data_af2c2b723037fb4cd21e49e4bb8fe515
#
_entry.id   af2c2b723037fb4cd21e49e4bb8fe515
#
_cell.length_a   1.000
_cell.length_b   1.000
_cell.length_c   1.000
_cell.angle_alpha   90.00
_cell.angle_beta   90.00
_cell.angle_gamma   90.00
#
_symmetry.space_group_name_H-M   'P 1'
#
loop_
_entity.id
_entity.type
_entity.pdbx_description
1 polymer ?
#
loop_
_entity_poly.entity_id
_entity_poly.type
_entity_poly.pdbx_seq_one_letter_code
_entity_poly.pdbx_strand_id
1 'polypeptide(L)'
;MDKKYGICHLCGKYAELTFEHVPPKSANNKKRAKLLTGREIFDTKKLREGKSLKYINQQQGAGNYTLCQECNNNTGDWYAKEYIKFANEIGYLLTNKIDINSAKGIWLDTNKLYFQRIIKQILCMFLSTIQPGYAMEFKDIREYVLNKNSTEFNNKKYRISMYLLKNYEISHSGILGLLLKDNGETKIKEVAIMNLYPIGFILEIDPSEKNIYDTTDITKFTTLKYDELQNVVMTFTITEKYSLHNFTDRFIKENSNRSDNNGK
;
A
#
# COMPACT_ATOMS: atom_id res chain seq x y z
N MET A 1 -8.17 -7.81 27.79
CA MET A 1 -8.42 -6.90 26.63
C MET A 1 -9.85 -7.09 26.19
N ASP A 2 -10.58 -6.02 25.96
CA ASP A 2 -11.96 -6.11 25.49
C ASP A 2 -11.98 -6.65 24.07
N LYS A 3 -12.88 -7.60 23.83
CA LYS A 3 -13.08 -8.19 22.50
C LYS A 3 -13.63 -7.14 21.54
N LYS A 4 -13.07 -7.06 20.35
CA LYS A 4 -13.49 -6.16 19.28
C LYS A 4 -14.36 -6.90 18.29
N TYR A 5 -15.60 -6.49 18.11
CA TYR A 5 -16.53 -7.07 17.13
C TYR A 5 -16.78 -6.10 15.98
N GLY A 6 -16.89 -6.64 14.76
CA GLY A 6 -17.15 -5.86 13.57
C GLY A 6 -17.25 -6.71 12.31
N ILE A 7 -17.38 -6.06 11.17
CA ILE A 7 -17.38 -6.71 9.86
C ILE A 7 -15.93 -7.02 9.47
N CYS A 8 -15.63 -8.30 9.21
CA CYS A 8 -14.33 -8.71 8.69
C CYS A 8 -14.12 -8.12 7.29
N HIS A 9 -13.05 -7.35 7.11
CA HIS A 9 -12.75 -6.68 5.83
C HIS A 9 -12.50 -7.65 4.67
N LEU A 10 -12.20 -8.91 4.96
CA LEU A 10 -11.92 -9.91 3.94
C LEU A 10 -13.15 -10.77 3.62
N CYS A 11 -13.74 -11.48 4.59
CA CYS A 11 -14.90 -12.34 4.32
C CYS A 11 -16.26 -11.64 4.41
N GLY A 12 -16.35 -10.44 5.00
CA GLY A 12 -17.58 -9.68 5.16
C GLY A 12 -18.50 -10.16 6.29
N LYS A 13 -18.13 -11.18 7.05
CA LYS A 13 -18.91 -11.67 8.18
C LYS A 13 -18.74 -10.77 9.40
N TYR A 14 -19.81 -10.56 10.17
CA TYR A 14 -19.70 -9.95 11.49
C TYR A 14 -19.13 -10.96 12.48
N ALA A 15 -18.00 -10.65 13.09
CA ALA A 15 -17.25 -11.56 13.95
C ALA A 15 -16.39 -10.82 14.98
N GLU A 16 -15.81 -11.55 15.93
CA GLU A 16 -14.71 -11.06 16.74
C GLU A 16 -13.51 -10.80 15.83
N LEU A 17 -12.97 -9.58 15.85
CA LEU A 17 -11.85 -9.16 15.02
C LEU A 17 -10.54 -9.33 15.77
N THR A 18 -9.54 -9.82 15.07
CA THR A 18 -8.16 -9.92 15.54
C THR A 18 -7.34 -8.72 15.09
N PHE A 19 -6.24 -8.44 15.78
CA PHE A 19 -5.33 -7.38 15.40
C PHE A 19 -4.46 -7.84 14.23
N GLU A 20 -4.65 -7.21 13.09
CA GLU A 20 -3.84 -7.42 11.88
C GLU A 20 -2.70 -6.42 11.83
N HIS A 21 -1.46 -6.94 11.80
CA HIS A 21 -0.27 -6.12 11.67
C HIS A 21 -0.06 -5.71 10.20
N VAL A 22 0.03 -4.41 9.94
CA VAL A 22 0.31 -3.85 8.61
C VAL A 22 1.55 -2.97 8.67
N PRO A 23 2.70 -3.46 8.12
CA PRO A 23 2.96 -4.79 7.56
C PRO A 23 3.02 -5.89 8.65
N PRO A 24 3.13 -7.17 8.28
CA PRO A 24 3.33 -8.25 9.24
C PRO A 24 4.46 -7.95 10.22
N LYS A 25 4.29 -8.33 11.48
CA LYS A 25 5.22 -7.97 12.56
C LYS A 25 6.69 -8.26 12.25
N SER A 26 6.98 -9.38 11.59
CA SER A 26 8.33 -9.79 11.21
C SER A 26 8.89 -9.07 9.98
N ALA A 27 8.10 -8.23 9.32
CA ALA A 27 8.52 -7.35 8.24
C ALA A 27 8.73 -5.90 8.75
N ASN A 28 9.67 -5.74 9.69
CA ASN A 28 10.07 -4.47 10.30
C ASN A 28 9.01 -3.71 11.12
N ASN A 29 7.88 -4.34 11.50
CA ASN A 29 6.79 -3.72 12.24
C ASN A 29 6.81 -4.08 13.74
N LYS A 30 7.95 -3.89 14.40
CA LYS A 30 8.12 -4.18 15.85
C LYS A 30 8.13 -2.91 16.71
N LYS A 31 8.28 -1.74 16.09
CA LYS A 31 8.37 -0.47 16.81
C LYS A 31 6.96 0.03 17.17
N ARG A 32 6.90 0.83 18.26
CA ARG A 32 5.67 1.54 18.61
C ARG A 32 5.22 2.42 17.47
N ALA A 33 3.93 2.42 17.16
CA ALA A 33 3.32 3.25 16.13
C ALA A 33 2.41 4.32 16.76
N LYS A 34 2.24 5.43 16.05
CA LYS A 34 1.29 6.49 16.38
C LYS A 34 0.18 6.47 15.35
N LEU A 35 -1.04 6.18 15.80
CA LEU A 35 -2.21 6.22 14.92
C LEU A 35 -2.83 7.61 14.97
N LEU A 36 -2.84 8.29 13.84
CA LEU A 36 -3.56 9.54 13.63
C LEU A 36 -4.91 9.25 12.95
N THR A 37 -5.98 9.85 13.44
CA THR A 37 -7.27 9.77 12.76
C THR A 37 -7.31 10.74 11.58
N GLY A 38 -8.11 10.43 10.56
CA GLY A 38 -8.31 11.34 9.42
C GLY A 38 -8.77 12.74 9.88
N ARG A 39 -9.61 12.82 10.91
CA ARG A 39 -10.05 14.10 11.49
C ARG A 39 -8.86 14.96 11.96
N GLU A 40 -7.86 14.36 12.60
CA GLU A 40 -6.68 15.10 13.06
C GLU A 40 -5.77 15.51 11.90
N ILE A 41 -5.62 14.63 10.88
CA ILE A 41 -4.78 14.89 9.70
C ILE A 41 -5.36 16.01 8.84
N PHE A 42 -6.70 16.08 8.72
CA PHE A 42 -7.40 17.08 7.90
C PHE A 42 -7.86 18.32 8.69
N ASP A 43 -7.46 18.47 9.95
CA ASP A 43 -7.71 19.69 10.73
C ASP A 43 -6.77 20.81 10.26
N THR A 44 -7.16 21.45 9.16
CA THR A 44 -6.37 22.53 8.52
C THR A 44 -6.08 23.69 9.46
N LYS A 45 -6.96 23.94 10.46
CA LYS A 45 -6.75 24.99 11.45
C LYS A 45 -5.59 24.62 12.38
N LYS A 46 -5.56 23.39 12.92
CA LYS A 46 -4.42 22.93 13.75
C LYS A 46 -3.11 22.93 12.98
N LEU A 47 -3.14 22.48 11.72
CA LEU A 47 -1.95 22.43 10.87
C LEU A 47 -1.38 23.84 10.60
N ARG A 48 -2.25 24.83 10.30
CA ARG A 48 -1.84 26.24 10.09
C ARG A 48 -1.31 26.90 11.36
N GLU A 49 -1.88 26.57 12.51
CA GLU A 49 -1.50 27.10 13.81
C GLU A 49 -0.30 26.40 14.43
N GLY A 50 0.29 25.39 13.75
CA GLY A 50 1.41 24.60 14.24
C GLY A 50 1.09 23.79 15.51
N LYS A 51 -0.21 23.53 15.80
CA LYS A 51 -0.63 22.80 16.98
C LYS A 51 -0.33 21.30 16.84
N SER A 52 0.04 20.65 17.94
CA SER A 52 0.29 19.22 17.97
C SER A 52 -0.98 18.42 17.65
N LEU A 53 -0.84 17.40 16.78
CA LEU A 53 -1.90 16.49 16.45
C LEU A 53 -2.10 15.45 17.56
N LYS A 54 -3.35 15.07 17.85
CA LYS A 54 -3.65 14.00 18.78
C LYS A 54 -3.47 12.64 18.12
N TYR A 55 -2.81 11.73 18.80
CA TYR A 55 -2.56 10.38 18.30
C TYR A 55 -2.82 9.33 19.40
N ILE A 56 -3.10 8.10 18.95
CA ILE A 56 -3.22 6.93 19.81
C ILE A 56 -1.90 6.13 19.70
N ASN A 57 -1.29 5.81 20.84
CA ASN A 57 -0.10 4.97 20.86
C ASN A 57 -0.49 3.50 20.66
N GLN A 58 0.09 2.86 19.66
CA GLN A 58 0.02 1.43 19.43
C GLN A 58 1.33 0.77 19.85
N GLN A 59 1.29 -0.01 20.93
CA GLN A 59 2.48 -0.61 21.54
C GLN A 59 3.00 -1.83 20.77
N GLN A 60 2.15 -2.45 19.97
CA GLN A 60 2.41 -3.73 19.28
C GLN A 60 2.90 -3.56 17.83
N GLY A 61 3.13 -2.34 17.37
CA GLY A 61 3.37 -2.02 15.97
C GLY A 61 2.13 -1.44 15.29
N ALA A 62 2.27 -1.08 14.00
CA ALA A 62 1.16 -0.56 13.21
C ALA A 62 0.20 -1.68 12.81
N GLY A 63 -1.10 -1.42 12.90
CA GLY A 63 -2.14 -2.37 12.52
C GLY A 63 -3.51 -1.98 13.04
N ASN A 64 -4.51 -2.78 12.69
CA ASN A 64 -5.91 -2.54 13.06
C ASN A 64 -6.66 -3.85 13.34
N TYR A 65 -7.80 -3.75 14.03
CA TYR A 65 -8.73 -4.87 14.20
C TYR A 65 -9.65 -4.94 12.98
N THR A 66 -9.31 -5.77 12.00
CA THR A 66 -9.99 -5.77 10.69
C THR A 66 -10.34 -7.14 10.16
N LEU A 67 -9.65 -8.19 10.57
CA LEU A 67 -9.90 -9.55 10.12
C LEU A 67 -10.43 -10.42 11.25
N CYS A 68 -11.38 -11.30 10.95
CA CYS A 68 -11.74 -12.40 11.87
C CYS A 68 -10.57 -13.39 11.97
N GLN A 69 -10.58 -14.20 13.03
CA GLN A 69 -9.50 -15.15 13.31
C GLN A 69 -9.21 -16.11 12.14
N GLU A 70 -10.25 -16.63 11.50
CA GLU A 70 -10.11 -17.54 10.36
C GLU A 70 -9.39 -16.85 9.18
N CYS A 71 -9.84 -15.67 8.80
CA CYS A 71 -9.21 -14.91 7.71
C CYS A 71 -7.76 -14.53 8.02
N ASN A 72 -7.48 -14.06 9.24
CA ASN A 72 -6.14 -13.68 9.65
C ASN A 72 -5.18 -14.89 9.67
N ASN A 73 -5.61 -16.03 10.20
CA ASN A 73 -4.82 -17.26 10.21
C ASN A 73 -4.53 -17.74 8.77
N ASN A 74 -5.56 -17.81 7.93
CA ASN A 74 -5.42 -18.28 6.55
C ASN A 74 -4.47 -17.40 5.74
N THR A 75 -4.65 -16.07 5.77
CA THR A 75 -3.77 -15.15 5.02
C THR A 75 -2.34 -15.14 5.56
N GLY A 76 -2.18 -15.27 6.88
CA GLY A 76 -0.89 -15.42 7.53
C GLY A 76 -0.12 -16.65 7.04
N ASP A 77 -0.80 -17.78 6.94
CA ASP A 77 -0.21 -19.04 6.46
C ASP A 77 0.05 -19.04 4.95
N TRP A 78 -0.89 -18.53 4.17
CA TRP A 78 -0.81 -18.61 2.71
C TRP A 78 0.15 -17.58 2.11
N TYR A 79 0.25 -16.38 2.69
CA TYR A 79 0.87 -15.23 2.01
C TYR A 79 1.97 -14.54 2.81
N ALA A 80 1.78 -14.36 4.14
CA ALA A 80 2.63 -13.47 4.91
C ALA A 80 4.10 -13.91 4.97
N LYS A 81 4.36 -15.22 4.98
CA LYS A 81 5.74 -15.75 5.04
C LYS A 81 6.58 -15.31 3.84
N GLU A 82 6.00 -15.37 2.64
CA GLU A 82 6.70 -14.97 1.41
C GLU A 82 6.90 -13.46 1.32
N TYR A 83 5.90 -12.68 1.74
CA TYR A 83 6.05 -11.23 1.85
C TYR A 83 7.14 -10.84 2.85
N ILE A 84 7.20 -11.47 4.03
CA ILE A 84 8.23 -11.22 5.04
C ILE A 84 9.62 -11.51 4.50
N LYS A 85 9.80 -12.65 3.81
CA LYS A 85 11.07 -13.01 3.15
C LYS A 85 11.48 -11.90 2.18
N PHE A 86 10.60 -11.53 1.26
CA PHE A 86 10.83 -10.49 0.26
C PHE A 86 11.18 -9.14 0.89
N ALA A 87 10.39 -8.67 1.87
CA ALA A 87 10.64 -7.39 2.54
C ALA A 87 11.96 -7.36 3.31
N ASN A 88 12.33 -8.47 3.96
CA ASN A 88 13.60 -8.57 4.70
C ASN A 88 14.81 -8.62 3.75
N GLU A 89 14.71 -9.31 2.61
CA GLU A 89 15.77 -9.33 1.59
C GLU A 89 16.02 -7.92 1.03
N ILE A 90 14.96 -7.20 0.67
CA ILE A 90 15.08 -5.80 0.22
C ILE A 90 15.68 -4.92 1.33
N GLY A 91 15.19 -5.04 2.56
CA GLY A 91 15.72 -4.28 3.69
C GLY A 91 17.21 -4.52 3.91
N TYR A 92 17.66 -5.76 3.79
CA TYR A 92 19.08 -6.11 3.88
C TYR A 92 19.90 -5.46 2.76
N LEU A 93 19.41 -5.50 1.51
CA LEU A 93 20.09 -4.89 0.38
C LEU A 93 20.23 -3.38 0.54
N LEU A 94 19.14 -2.69 0.91
CA LEU A 94 19.14 -1.23 1.12
C LEU A 94 20.05 -0.80 2.26
N THR A 95 20.18 -1.62 3.30
CA THR A 95 21.01 -1.26 4.47
C THR A 95 22.47 -1.56 4.25
N ASN A 96 22.83 -2.65 3.53
CA ASN A 96 24.19 -3.19 3.54
C ASN A 96 24.88 -3.18 2.18
N LYS A 97 24.18 -2.98 1.07
CA LYS A 97 24.72 -3.16 -0.28
C LYS A 97 24.58 -1.96 -1.18
N ILE A 98 23.72 -1.02 -0.83
CA ILE A 98 23.35 0.12 -1.71
C ILE A 98 23.61 1.43 -0.95
N ASP A 99 24.34 2.35 -1.57
CA ASP A 99 24.37 3.72 -1.09
C ASP A 99 23.04 4.42 -1.45
N ILE A 100 22.10 4.33 -0.53
CA ILE A 100 20.74 4.85 -0.69
C ILE A 100 20.69 6.38 -0.88
N ASN A 101 21.76 7.10 -0.50
CA ASN A 101 21.78 8.56 -0.63
C ASN A 101 22.08 9.00 -2.05
N SER A 102 22.87 8.23 -2.77
CA SER A 102 23.23 8.51 -4.16
C SER A 102 22.35 7.77 -5.18
N ALA A 103 21.73 6.65 -4.79
CA ALA A 103 20.91 5.84 -5.68
C ALA A 103 19.52 6.46 -5.90
N LYS A 104 19.12 6.62 -7.17
CA LYS A 104 17.74 6.99 -7.55
C LYS A 104 16.84 5.79 -7.80
N GLY A 105 17.44 4.64 -8.06
CA GLY A 105 16.75 3.38 -8.30
C GLY A 105 17.72 2.21 -8.23
N ILE A 106 17.19 1.02 -8.14
CA ILE A 106 17.95 -0.23 -8.12
C ILE A 106 17.36 -1.25 -9.09
N TRP A 107 18.23 -2.09 -9.59
CA TRP A 107 17.84 -3.34 -10.22
C TRP A 107 17.89 -4.44 -9.18
N LEU A 108 16.77 -5.15 -9.03
CA LEU A 108 16.67 -6.29 -8.15
C LEU A 108 16.46 -7.54 -8.99
N ASP A 109 17.41 -8.47 -8.90
CA ASP A 109 17.25 -9.83 -9.37
C ASP A 109 16.78 -10.69 -8.20
N THR A 110 15.52 -11.12 -8.27
CA THR A 110 14.91 -11.92 -7.22
C THR A 110 15.01 -13.38 -7.56
N ASN A 111 15.65 -14.14 -6.70
CA ASN A 111 15.75 -15.58 -6.88
C ASN A 111 14.61 -16.32 -6.16
N LYS A 112 13.81 -17.07 -6.94
CA LYS A 112 12.83 -18.05 -6.43
C LYS A 112 11.85 -17.48 -5.41
N LEU A 113 11.00 -16.54 -5.83
CA LEU A 113 9.89 -16.01 -5.04
C LEU A 113 8.53 -16.42 -5.60
N TYR A 114 7.58 -16.62 -4.72
CA TYR A 114 6.16 -16.84 -5.06
C TYR A 114 5.44 -15.48 -5.13
N PHE A 115 5.59 -14.78 -6.24
CA PHE A 115 5.07 -13.40 -6.38
C PHE A 115 3.58 -13.28 -6.20
N GLN A 116 2.77 -14.28 -6.58
CA GLN A 116 1.33 -14.24 -6.31
C GLN A 116 1.04 -14.16 -4.81
N ARG A 117 1.79 -14.89 -3.97
CA ARG A 117 1.61 -14.84 -2.51
C ARG A 117 1.95 -13.46 -1.97
N ILE A 118 3.00 -12.82 -2.49
CA ILE A 118 3.40 -11.47 -2.13
C ILE A 118 2.28 -10.48 -2.49
N ILE A 119 1.75 -10.55 -3.72
CA ILE A 119 0.67 -9.67 -4.19
C ILE A 119 -0.60 -9.84 -3.33
N LYS A 120 -0.98 -11.08 -3.02
CA LYS A 120 -2.18 -11.32 -2.20
C LYS A 120 -1.99 -10.81 -0.76
N GLN A 121 -0.79 -10.87 -0.20
CA GLN A 121 -0.49 -10.23 1.08
C GLN A 121 -0.61 -8.71 0.98
N ILE A 122 -0.10 -8.09 -0.08
CA ILE A 122 -0.21 -6.65 -0.32
C ILE A 122 -1.68 -6.23 -0.40
N LEU A 123 -2.51 -6.95 -1.15
CA LEU A 123 -3.94 -6.68 -1.26
C LEU A 123 -4.69 -6.89 0.07
N CYS A 124 -4.32 -7.92 0.84
CA CYS A 124 -4.86 -8.14 2.19
C CYS A 124 -4.52 -6.94 3.11
N MET A 125 -3.31 -6.42 3.04
CA MET A 125 -2.90 -5.23 3.81
C MET A 125 -3.68 -3.99 3.38
N PHE A 126 -3.92 -3.77 2.08
CA PHE A 126 -4.77 -2.68 1.60
C PHE A 126 -6.19 -2.80 2.17
N LEU A 127 -6.83 -3.97 2.06
CA LEU A 127 -8.15 -4.19 2.65
C LEU A 127 -8.18 -3.91 4.15
N SER A 128 -7.10 -4.24 4.87
CA SER A 128 -6.99 -3.99 6.31
C SER A 128 -6.78 -2.50 6.67
N THR A 129 -6.38 -1.66 5.71
CA THR A 129 -6.18 -0.21 5.94
C THR A 129 -7.37 0.65 5.49
N ILE A 130 -8.29 0.08 4.72
CA ILE A 130 -9.51 0.75 4.23
C ILE A 130 -10.57 0.79 5.35
N GLN A 131 -11.40 1.81 5.35
CA GLN A 131 -12.52 1.91 6.30
C GLN A 131 -13.49 0.72 6.13
N PRO A 132 -14.09 0.21 7.23
CA PRO A 132 -14.88 -1.03 7.22
C PRO A 132 -15.98 -1.07 6.16
N GLY A 133 -16.79 -0.03 6.05
CA GLY A 133 -17.87 0.04 5.06
C GLY A 133 -17.33 0.02 3.62
N TYR A 134 -16.26 0.76 3.38
CA TYR A 134 -15.67 0.89 2.04
C TYR A 134 -14.91 -0.37 1.60
N ALA A 135 -14.36 -1.14 2.54
CA ALA A 135 -13.70 -2.42 2.21
C ALA A 135 -14.67 -3.42 1.55
N MET A 136 -15.99 -3.29 1.78
CA MET A 136 -16.99 -4.18 1.18
C MET A 136 -17.20 -3.92 -0.32
N GLU A 137 -16.92 -2.73 -0.82
CA GLU A 137 -17.02 -2.36 -2.23
C GLU A 137 -15.98 -3.08 -3.11
N PHE A 138 -14.89 -3.56 -2.50
CA PHE A 138 -13.82 -4.30 -3.19
C PHE A 138 -14.07 -5.81 -3.21
N LYS A 139 -15.28 -6.22 -3.62
CA LYS A 139 -15.70 -7.62 -3.64
C LYS A 139 -14.73 -8.50 -4.46
N ASP A 140 -14.34 -8.06 -5.64
CA ASP A 140 -13.43 -8.75 -6.55
C ASP A 140 -12.02 -8.94 -5.94
N ILE A 141 -11.45 -7.93 -5.29
CA ILE A 141 -10.17 -8.06 -4.55
C ILE A 141 -10.32 -9.06 -3.40
N ARG A 142 -11.42 -8.97 -2.65
CA ARG A 142 -11.68 -9.87 -1.51
C ARG A 142 -11.79 -11.32 -1.96
N GLU A 143 -12.54 -11.61 -3.02
CA GLU A 143 -12.69 -12.95 -3.60
C GLU A 143 -11.35 -13.48 -4.13
N TYR A 144 -10.56 -12.64 -4.79
CA TYR A 144 -9.22 -13.00 -5.24
C TYR A 144 -8.29 -13.37 -4.09
N VAL A 145 -8.31 -12.63 -2.96
CA VAL A 145 -7.48 -12.92 -1.79
C VAL A 145 -7.99 -14.16 -1.02
N LEU A 146 -9.31 -14.33 -0.90
CA LEU A 146 -9.90 -15.48 -0.19
C LEU A 146 -9.65 -16.83 -0.89
N ASN A 147 -9.54 -16.84 -2.20
CA ASN A 147 -9.20 -18.03 -2.96
C ASN A 147 -7.70 -18.03 -3.29
N LYS A 148 -6.90 -18.77 -2.50
CA LYS A 148 -5.44 -18.81 -2.70
C LYS A 148 -5.02 -19.23 -4.12
N ASN A 149 -5.82 -20.04 -4.80
CA ASN A 149 -5.51 -20.54 -6.15
C ASN A 149 -6.06 -19.66 -7.27
N SER A 150 -6.85 -18.63 -6.97
CA SER A 150 -7.36 -17.71 -7.99
C SER A 150 -6.23 -16.97 -8.68
N THR A 151 -6.27 -16.96 -10.01
CA THR A 151 -5.41 -16.16 -10.90
C THR A 151 -6.22 -15.07 -11.61
N GLU A 152 -7.51 -14.98 -11.31
CA GLU A 152 -8.43 -14.01 -11.90
C GLU A 152 -8.40 -12.71 -11.09
N PHE A 153 -7.78 -11.71 -11.63
CA PHE A 153 -7.70 -10.37 -11.06
C PHE A 153 -8.13 -9.33 -12.09
N ASN A 154 -8.91 -8.34 -11.68
CA ASN A 154 -9.37 -7.28 -12.57
C ASN A 154 -8.29 -6.20 -12.78
N ASN A 155 -7.28 -6.52 -13.59
CA ASN A 155 -6.16 -5.63 -13.92
C ASN A 155 -6.55 -4.39 -14.77
N LYS A 156 -7.79 -4.33 -15.27
CA LYS A 156 -8.32 -3.12 -15.91
C LYS A 156 -8.83 -2.12 -14.89
N LYS A 157 -9.39 -2.63 -13.77
CA LYS A 157 -9.95 -1.81 -12.70
C LYS A 157 -8.91 -1.41 -11.66
N TYR A 158 -7.84 -2.20 -11.49
CA TYR A 158 -6.83 -1.96 -10.47
C TYR A 158 -5.41 -2.02 -11.02
N ARG A 159 -4.57 -1.12 -10.53
CA ARG A 159 -3.11 -1.19 -10.68
C ARG A 159 -2.45 -1.23 -9.33
N ILE A 160 -1.49 -2.13 -9.17
CA ILE A 160 -0.67 -2.25 -7.97
C ILE A 160 0.74 -1.83 -8.35
N SER A 161 1.23 -0.76 -7.74
CA SER A 161 2.57 -0.25 -7.98
C SER A 161 3.42 -0.33 -6.72
N MET A 162 4.73 -0.49 -6.91
CA MET A 162 5.73 -0.64 -5.84
C MET A 162 6.90 0.32 -6.03
N TYR A 163 7.44 0.79 -4.91
CA TYR A 163 8.65 1.62 -4.82
C TYR A 163 9.43 1.28 -3.54
N LEU A 164 10.67 1.73 -3.46
CA LEU A 164 11.50 1.52 -2.28
C LEU A 164 11.59 2.79 -1.44
N LEU A 165 11.56 2.62 -0.13
CA LEU A 165 11.64 3.71 0.83
C LEU A 165 13.07 3.95 1.27
N LYS A 166 13.53 5.20 1.16
CA LYS A 166 14.84 5.64 1.61
C LYS A 166 14.96 5.59 3.13
N ASN A 167 13.91 6.00 3.83
CA ASN A 167 13.90 6.12 5.29
C ASN A 167 12.88 5.17 5.90
N TYR A 168 13.12 4.80 7.17
CA TYR A 168 12.14 4.02 7.92
C TYR A 168 10.84 4.81 8.10
N GLU A 169 9.80 4.33 7.45
CA GLU A 169 8.44 4.88 7.51
C GLU A 169 7.43 3.72 7.55
N ILE A 170 6.45 3.82 8.44
CA ILE A 170 5.24 2.99 8.42
C ILE A 170 4.05 3.94 8.47
N SER A 171 3.37 4.10 7.35
CA SER A 171 2.16 4.89 7.24
C SER A 171 1.25 4.37 6.14
N HIS A 172 -0.03 4.62 6.24
CA HIS A 172 -1.01 4.29 5.21
C HIS A 172 -2.13 5.33 5.18
N SER A 173 -2.75 5.50 4.02
CA SER A 173 -3.79 6.51 3.81
C SER A 173 -5.23 5.98 3.86
N GLY A 174 -5.44 4.66 3.70
CA GLY A 174 -6.74 4.17 3.26
C GLY A 174 -7.01 4.60 1.81
N ILE A 175 -8.28 4.65 1.38
CA ILE A 175 -8.65 5.17 0.06
C ILE A 175 -8.77 6.69 0.11
N LEU A 176 -8.13 7.35 -0.84
CA LEU A 176 -8.14 8.79 -1.05
C LEU A 176 -8.70 9.10 -2.43
N GLY A 177 -9.67 10.01 -2.51
CA GLY A 177 -10.11 10.61 -3.75
C GLY A 177 -9.23 11.81 -4.11
N LEU A 178 -8.56 11.77 -5.24
CA LEU A 178 -7.76 12.86 -5.79
C LEU A 178 -8.53 13.54 -6.92
N LEU A 179 -8.77 14.84 -6.78
CA LEU A 179 -9.36 15.66 -7.84
C LEU A 179 -8.28 16.04 -8.84
N LEU A 180 -8.38 15.52 -10.05
CA LEU A 180 -7.46 15.78 -11.14
C LEU A 180 -8.14 16.61 -12.22
N LYS A 181 -7.46 17.63 -12.73
CA LYS A 181 -7.87 18.33 -13.95
C LYS A 181 -7.13 17.71 -15.13
N ASP A 182 -7.88 17.12 -16.05
CA ASP A 182 -7.36 16.56 -17.30
C ASP A 182 -8.17 17.15 -18.47
N ASN A 183 -7.48 17.87 -19.36
CA ASN A 183 -8.08 18.52 -20.55
C ASN A 183 -9.32 19.38 -20.24
N GLY A 184 -9.33 20.08 -19.09
CA GLY A 184 -10.45 20.93 -18.66
C GLY A 184 -11.56 20.20 -17.89
N GLU A 185 -11.55 18.87 -17.87
CA GLU A 185 -12.46 18.06 -17.06
C GLU A 185 -11.86 17.79 -15.66
N THR A 186 -12.72 17.80 -14.66
CA THR A 186 -12.33 17.36 -13.30
C THR A 186 -12.69 15.89 -13.13
N LYS A 187 -11.69 15.05 -12.91
CA LYS A 187 -11.86 13.61 -12.65
C LYS A 187 -11.46 13.28 -11.22
N ILE A 188 -12.20 12.38 -10.59
CA ILE A 188 -11.78 11.81 -9.30
C ILE A 188 -10.98 10.56 -9.59
N LYS A 189 -9.78 10.46 -9.05
CA LYS A 189 -8.96 9.25 -9.02
C LYS A 189 -8.87 8.75 -7.59
N GLU A 190 -9.18 7.48 -7.40
CA GLU A 190 -9.10 6.84 -6.09
C GLU A 190 -7.80 6.05 -5.98
N VAL A 191 -7.08 6.30 -4.89
CA VAL A 191 -5.80 5.63 -4.61
C VAL A 191 -5.70 5.28 -3.13
N ALA A 192 -5.02 4.20 -2.83
CA ALA A 192 -4.53 3.92 -1.49
C ALA A 192 -3.00 3.85 -1.51
N ILE A 193 -2.37 4.36 -0.45
CA ILE A 193 -0.92 4.39 -0.31
C ILE A 193 -0.53 3.69 0.98
N MET A 194 0.45 2.82 0.90
CA MET A 194 1.11 2.24 2.07
C MET A 194 2.61 2.46 1.96
N ASN A 195 3.19 3.13 2.94
CA ASN A 195 4.63 3.21 3.14
C ASN A 195 4.99 2.22 4.25
N LEU A 196 5.57 1.09 3.90
CA LEU A 196 5.84 -0.03 4.81
C LEU A 196 7.32 -0.43 4.70
N TYR A 197 8.23 0.43 5.24
CA TYR A 197 9.68 0.22 5.07
C TYR A 197 10.08 -1.27 5.09
N PRO A 198 10.86 -1.74 4.12
CA PRO A 198 11.61 -0.98 3.10
C PRO A 198 10.82 -0.70 1.80
N ILE A 199 9.56 -1.09 1.72
CA ILE A 199 8.78 -1.06 0.48
C ILE A 199 7.53 -0.20 0.66
N GLY A 200 7.22 0.61 -0.36
CA GLY A 200 5.96 1.31 -0.47
C GLY A 200 5.09 0.74 -1.59
N PHE A 201 3.78 0.86 -1.45
CA PHE A 201 2.78 0.37 -2.40
C PHE A 201 1.73 1.43 -2.68
N ILE A 202 1.27 1.45 -3.93
CA ILE A 202 0.11 2.24 -4.37
C ILE A 202 -0.89 1.30 -5.01
N LEU A 203 -2.14 1.33 -4.56
CA LEU A 203 -3.27 0.72 -5.23
C LEU A 203 -4.06 1.84 -5.91
N GLU A 204 -4.13 1.81 -7.24
CA GLU A 204 -4.97 2.70 -8.03
C GLU A 204 -6.26 2.00 -8.40
N ILE A 205 -7.38 2.73 -8.33
CA ILE A 205 -8.69 2.31 -8.80
C ILE A 205 -8.97 3.08 -10.08
N ASP A 206 -9.44 2.38 -11.12
CA ASP A 206 -9.62 2.89 -12.47
C ASP A 206 -8.36 3.64 -12.98
N PRO A 207 -7.22 2.93 -13.09
CA PRO A 207 -5.93 3.55 -13.41
C PRO A 207 -5.95 4.17 -14.81
N SER A 208 -5.16 5.23 -14.99
CA SER A 208 -4.88 5.79 -16.31
C SER A 208 -4.04 4.81 -17.13
N GLU A 209 -4.06 4.90 -18.49
CA GLU A 209 -3.21 4.05 -19.33
C GLU A 209 -1.72 4.16 -18.95
N LYS A 210 -1.25 5.38 -18.68
CA LYS A 210 0.12 5.60 -18.21
C LYS A 210 0.18 5.58 -16.69
N ASN A 211 1.20 4.92 -16.15
CA ASN A 211 1.55 5.08 -14.75
C ASN A 211 2.05 6.52 -14.53
N ILE A 212 1.27 7.29 -13.79
CA ILE A 212 1.59 8.70 -13.47
C ILE A 212 2.54 8.82 -12.28
N TYR A 213 2.79 7.74 -11.58
CA TYR A 213 3.72 7.67 -10.47
C TYR A 213 5.05 7.09 -10.96
N ASP A 214 6.14 7.61 -10.47
CA ASP A 214 7.46 7.04 -10.71
C ASP A 214 7.65 5.78 -9.85
N THR A 215 6.92 4.72 -10.24
CA THR A 215 6.81 3.45 -9.49
C THR A 215 6.77 2.27 -10.46
N THR A 216 7.10 1.10 -9.97
CA THR A 216 7.08 -0.13 -10.75
C THR A 216 5.71 -0.80 -10.67
N ASP A 217 5.06 -0.99 -11.82
CA ASP A 217 3.82 -1.75 -11.91
C ASP A 217 4.09 -3.25 -11.70
N ILE A 218 3.49 -3.80 -10.66
CA ILE A 218 3.59 -5.21 -10.28
C ILE A 218 2.29 -5.98 -10.50
N THR A 219 1.28 -5.35 -11.12
CA THR A 219 -0.05 -5.94 -11.36
C THR A 219 0.03 -7.25 -12.15
N LYS A 220 0.98 -7.37 -13.08
CA LYS A 220 1.19 -8.58 -13.87
C LYS A 220 1.36 -9.86 -13.05
N PHE A 221 1.85 -9.76 -11.82
CA PHE A 221 2.06 -10.92 -10.95
C PHE A 221 0.78 -11.47 -10.33
N THR A 222 -0.34 -10.79 -10.48
CA THR A 222 -1.65 -11.27 -10.03
C THR A 222 -2.13 -12.51 -10.77
N THR A 223 -1.67 -12.72 -12.00
CA THR A 223 -2.07 -13.85 -12.86
C THR A 223 -1.22 -15.10 -12.69
N LEU A 224 -0.15 -15.04 -11.88
CA LEU A 224 0.68 -16.20 -11.55
C LEU A 224 -0.10 -17.21 -10.70
N LYS A 225 0.36 -18.47 -10.71
CA LYS A 225 -0.20 -19.52 -9.85
C LYS A 225 0.39 -19.44 -8.43
N TYR A 226 -0.35 -19.95 -7.45
CA TYR A 226 0.03 -19.93 -6.04
C TYR A 226 1.40 -20.57 -5.76
N ASP A 227 1.71 -21.69 -6.44
CA ASP A 227 2.96 -22.44 -6.29
C ASP A 227 3.95 -22.18 -7.44
N GLU A 228 3.79 -21.09 -8.18
CA GLU A 228 4.66 -20.71 -9.28
C GLU A 228 5.84 -19.88 -8.78
N LEU A 229 7.02 -20.47 -8.81
CA LEU A 229 8.27 -19.78 -8.52
C LEU A 229 8.72 -18.95 -9.71
N GLN A 230 9.12 -17.71 -9.44
CA GLN A 230 9.62 -16.79 -10.45
C GLN A 230 11.00 -16.25 -10.08
N ASN A 231 11.85 -16.12 -11.12
CA ASN A 231 13.01 -15.26 -11.06
C ASN A 231 12.65 -13.99 -11.83
N VAL A 232 12.68 -12.86 -11.18
CA VAL A 232 12.23 -11.60 -11.78
C VAL A 232 13.30 -10.54 -11.61
N VAL A 233 13.64 -9.90 -12.72
CA VAL A 233 14.44 -8.68 -12.71
C VAL A 233 13.49 -7.50 -12.76
N MET A 234 13.56 -6.64 -11.77
CA MET A 234 12.72 -5.43 -11.67
C MET A 234 13.59 -4.22 -11.34
N THR A 235 13.18 -3.08 -11.88
CA THR A 235 13.77 -1.79 -11.53
C THR A 235 12.84 -1.08 -10.57
N PHE A 236 13.36 -0.60 -9.45
CA PHE A 236 12.60 0.13 -8.46
C PHE A 236 13.16 1.53 -8.28
N THR A 237 12.27 2.50 -8.22
CA THR A 237 12.60 3.85 -7.80
C THR A 237 12.77 3.88 -6.28
N ILE A 238 13.79 4.60 -5.82
CA ILE A 238 14.00 4.88 -4.39
C ILE A 238 13.47 6.27 -4.12
N THR A 239 12.54 6.39 -3.18
CA THR A 239 11.94 7.67 -2.78
C THR A 239 11.88 7.79 -1.26
N GLU A 240 11.70 9.02 -0.76
CA GLU A 240 11.53 9.22 0.67
C GLU A 240 10.21 8.63 1.15
N LYS A 241 9.10 9.04 0.55
CA LYS A 241 7.75 8.47 0.69
C LYS A 241 6.78 9.10 -0.30
N TYR A 242 5.70 8.42 -0.59
CA TYR A 242 4.53 9.05 -1.18
C TYR A 242 3.56 9.50 -0.09
N SER A 243 3.10 10.73 -0.19
CA SER A 243 2.10 11.32 0.71
C SER A 243 1.11 12.14 -0.10
N LEU A 244 0.02 12.56 0.54
CA LEU A 244 -0.97 13.43 -0.09
C LEU A 244 -0.35 14.70 -0.69
N HIS A 245 0.63 15.29 0.00
CA HIS A 245 1.33 16.49 -0.48
C HIS A 245 2.10 16.24 -1.77
N ASN A 246 2.79 15.09 -1.89
CA ASN A 246 3.53 14.76 -3.10
C ASN A 246 2.62 14.61 -4.33
N PHE A 247 1.37 14.18 -4.13
CA PHE A 247 0.39 14.08 -5.20
C PHE A 247 -0.08 15.45 -5.67
N THR A 248 -0.43 16.34 -4.74
CA THR A 248 -0.87 17.70 -5.06
C THR A 248 0.22 18.53 -5.72
N ASP A 249 1.46 18.46 -5.24
CA ASP A 249 2.58 19.22 -5.78
C ASP A 249 3.01 18.80 -7.18
N ARG A 250 2.99 17.50 -7.49
CA ARG A 250 3.26 17.02 -8.86
C ARG A 250 2.21 17.50 -9.85
N PHE A 251 0.93 17.45 -9.51
CA PHE A 251 -0.15 17.92 -10.36
C PHE A 251 -0.09 19.44 -10.61
N ILE A 252 0.24 20.22 -9.61
CA ILE A 252 0.42 21.67 -9.75
C ILE A 252 1.59 21.97 -10.70
N LYS A 253 2.72 21.27 -10.59
CA LYS A 253 3.89 21.46 -11.44
C LYS A 253 3.67 21.00 -12.89
N GLU A 254 2.99 19.88 -13.12
CA GLU A 254 2.69 19.41 -14.48
C GLU A 254 1.70 20.31 -15.21
N ASN A 255 0.72 20.86 -14.52
CA ASN A 255 -0.24 21.80 -15.10
C ASN A 255 0.36 23.21 -15.32
N SER A 256 1.28 23.68 -14.50
CA SER A 256 2.01 24.94 -14.73
C SER A 256 2.90 24.86 -15.97
N ASN A 257 3.58 23.74 -16.19
CA ASN A 257 4.43 23.53 -17.37
C ASN A 257 3.63 23.38 -18.69
N ARG A 258 2.33 23.01 -18.62
CA ARG A 258 1.46 22.94 -19.81
C ARG A 258 0.86 24.29 -20.19
N SER A 259 0.62 25.18 -19.22
CA SER A 259 0.12 26.54 -19.51
C SER A 259 1.17 27.42 -20.19
N ASP A 260 2.45 27.19 -19.91
CA ASP A 260 3.56 27.98 -20.51
C ASP A 260 3.89 27.54 -21.94
N ASN A 261 3.49 26.32 -22.38
CA ASN A 261 3.72 25.83 -23.74
C ASN A 261 2.58 26.14 -24.74
N ASN A 262 1.42 26.61 -24.28
CA ASN A 262 0.30 26.98 -25.16
C ASN A 262 0.23 28.51 -25.44
N GLY A 263 1.25 29.24 -25.05
CA GLY A 263 1.36 30.72 -25.24
C GLY A 263 2.45 31.17 -26.23
N LYS A 264 2.84 30.31 -27.19
CA LYS A 264 3.73 30.72 -28.31
C LYS A 264 3.12 30.32 -29.64
#